data_8a2766e7f5e06fd3e86294645a1a1fe8
#
_entry.id   8a2766e7f5e06fd3e86294645a1a1fe8
#
_cell.length_a   1.000
_cell.length_b   1.000
_cell.length_c   1.000
_cell.angle_alpha   90.00
_cell.angle_beta   90.00
_cell.angle_gamma   90.00
#
_symmetry.space_group_name_H-M   'P 1'
#
loop_
_entity.id
_entity.type
_entity.pdbx_description
1 polymer ?
#
loop_
_entity_poly.entity_id
_entity_poly.type
_entity_poly.pdbx_seq_one_letter_code
_entity_poly.pdbx_strand_id
1 'polypeptide(L)'
;MAKVYFRNENCFDVMKKMAEAKYTVDLVLTSPPYATSRSNVRTQKAIDTYNSRYDICLDNMNEDEYVEWTVKLFNDFDKILEKDGVVLYNISYGSENPNAMWRSISAIIEKTPFMIADCIIWKKKSALPNNVAHNKLTRITEFVYVICRKNEFKTFRCNKKVKNVREDTGQKYYENVFNFVEAPNNDGACKLNKATYSSDLCLWLLDLYADNESTVFDPFMGTGTTGIACERFCDDSTMTCIGCELSEKQVEFSKERLKRYRAEHQDSIEIPFDDDED
;
A
#
# COMPACT_ATOMS: atom_id res chain seq x y z
N MET A 1 5.99 -10.67 16.46
CA MET A 1 5.18 -11.07 15.27
C MET A 1 3.92 -10.22 15.18
N ALA A 2 3.63 -9.65 14.00
CA ALA A 2 2.41 -8.88 13.78
C ALA A 2 1.14 -9.74 13.85
N LYS A 3 0.02 -9.14 14.23
CA LYS A 3 -1.31 -9.76 14.11
C LYS A 3 -1.84 -9.46 12.71
N VAL A 4 -1.76 -10.42 11.78
CA VAL A 4 -2.18 -10.23 10.39
C VAL A 4 -3.49 -10.97 10.12
N TYR A 5 -4.51 -10.24 9.69
CA TYR A 5 -5.84 -10.74 9.37
C TYR A 5 -6.12 -10.60 7.87
N PHE A 6 -6.31 -11.71 7.20
CA PHE A 6 -6.72 -11.77 5.80
C PHE A 6 -8.24 -11.98 5.71
N ARG A 7 -8.96 -11.01 5.15
CA ARG A 7 -10.41 -11.05 4.97
C ARG A 7 -10.75 -11.33 3.52
N ASN A 8 -11.44 -12.44 3.26
CA ASN A 8 -12.03 -12.69 1.95
C ASN A 8 -13.39 -11.99 1.86
N GLU A 9 -13.36 -10.67 1.86
CA GLU A 9 -14.53 -9.81 1.91
C GLU A 9 -14.31 -8.54 1.08
N ASN A 10 -15.40 -7.91 0.67
CA ASN A 10 -15.33 -6.60 0.05
C ASN A 10 -14.88 -5.54 1.08
N CYS A 11 -13.90 -4.73 0.73
CA CYS A 11 -13.35 -3.71 1.62
C CYS A 11 -14.40 -2.71 2.12
N PHE A 12 -15.41 -2.37 1.32
CA PHE A 12 -16.50 -1.47 1.75
C PHE A 12 -17.35 -2.08 2.86
N ASP A 13 -17.60 -3.39 2.82
CA ASP A 13 -18.34 -4.10 3.85
C ASP A 13 -17.54 -4.20 5.15
N VAL A 14 -16.22 -4.43 5.02
CA VAL A 14 -15.30 -4.46 6.17
C VAL A 14 -15.21 -3.07 6.80
N MET A 15 -15.01 -2.01 6.02
CA MET A 15 -14.96 -0.62 6.53
C MET A 15 -16.26 -0.22 7.20
N LYS A 16 -17.42 -0.64 6.67
CA LYS A 16 -18.72 -0.41 7.30
C LYS A 16 -18.79 -1.09 8.67
N LYS A 17 -18.40 -2.37 8.78
CA LYS A 17 -18.35 -3.10 10.06
C LYS A 17 -17.41 -2.43 11.06
N MET A 18 -16.24 -1.97 10.60
CA MET A 18 -15.26 -1.24 11.44
C MET A 18 -15.87 0.07 11.97
N ALA A 19 -16.50 0.86 11.10
CA ALA A 19 -17.15 2.12 11.49
C ALA A 19 -18.30 1.91 12.50
N GLU A 20 -19.13 0.89 12.28
CA GLU A 20 -20.22 0.51 13.20
C GLU A 20 -19.68 0.07 14.57
N ALA A 21 -18.55 -0.64 14.58
CA ALA A 21 -17.84 -1.06 15.80
C ALA A 21 -16.98 0.04 16.43
N LYS A 22 -16.87 1.22 15.81
CA LYS A 22 -15.93 2.29 16.19
C LYS A 22 -14.48 1.81 16.26
N TYR A 23 -14.13 0.88 15.39
CA TYR A 23 -12.76 0.38 15.25
C TYR A 23 -12.01 1.26 14.26
N THR A 24 -10.91 1.83 14.69
CA THR A 24 -10.09 2.75 13.91
C THR A 24 -8.75 2.14 13.49
N VAL A 25 -8.14 2.71 12.46
CA VAL A 25 -6.82 2.33 11.96
C VAL A 25 -5.91 3.55 11.89
N ASP A 26 -4.65 3.38 12.21
CA ASP A 26 -3.66 4.46 12.20
C ASP A 26 -3.18 4.78 10.79
N LEU A 27 -3.11 3.77 9.94
CA LEU A 27 -2.53 3.84 8.61
C LEU A 27 -3.34 3.01 7.61
N VAL A 28 -3.69 3.60 6.48
CA VAL A 28 -4.07 2.86 5.28
C VAL A 28 -2.87 2.81 4.35
N LEU A 29 -2.38 1.61 4.03
CA LEU A 29 -1.27 1.38 3.09
C LEU A 29 -1.77 0.47 1.98
N THR A 30 -1.89 0.99 0.76
CA THR A 30 -2.54 0.24 -0.31
C THR A 30 -2.15 0.66 -1.71
N SER A 31 -2.34 -0.28 -2.65
CA SER A 31 -2.31 -0.05 -4.09
C SER A 31 -3.67 -0.49 -4.68
N PRO A 32 -4.54 0.45 -5.07
CA PRO A 32 -5.87 0.14 -5.56
C PRO A 32 -5.81 -0.55 -6.93
N PRO A 33 -6.91 -1.17 -7.40
CA PRO A 33 -7.04 -1.52 -8.81
C PRO A 33 -6.90 -0.26 -9.65
N TYR A 34 -6.11 -0.34 -10.74
CA TYR A 34 -5.95 0.77 -11.68
C TYR A 34 -7.03 0.66 -12.75
N ALA A 35 -7.71 1.74 -13.08
CA ALA A 35 -8.74 1.76 -14.12
C ALA A 35 -8.11 1.55 -15.51
N THR A 36 -7.67 0.33 -15.79
CA THR A 36 -7.16 -0.08 -17.09
C THR A 36 -8.32 -0.56 -17.94
N SER A 37 -8.90 0.34 -18.76
CA SER A 37 -10.02 0.01 -19.62
C SER A 37 -9.66 -1.12 -20.60
N ARG A 38 -10.41 -2.22 -20.56
CA ARG A 38 -10.26 -3.36 -21.50
C ARG A 38 -10.69 -3.02 -22.92
N SER A 39 -11.38 -1.92 -23.17
CA SER A 39 -11.94 -1.54 -24.47
C SER A 39 -10.88 -1.41 -25.59
N ASN A 40 -9.60 -1.27 -25.23
CA ASN A 40 -8.50 -1.13 -26.17
C ASN A 40 -7.68 -2.43 -26.41
N VAL A 41 -8.05 -3.55 -25.79
CA VAL A 41 -7.35 -4.82 -26.01
C VAL A 41 -7.84 -5.45 -27.31
N ARG A 42 -7.02 -5.35 -28.36
CA ARG A 42 -7.40 -5.70 -29.75
C ARG A 42 -7.27 -7.18 -30.08
N THR A 43 -6.70 -8.03 -29.24
CA THR A 43 -6.50 -9.42 -29.55
C THR A 43 -6.99 -10.33 -28.44
N GLN A 44 -7.61 -11.49 -28.80
CA GLN A 44 -8.05 -12.50 -27.83
C GLN A 44 -6.91 -12.95 -26.91
N LYS A 45 -5.71 -13.14 -27.47
CA LYS A 45 -4.52 -13.51 -26.69
C LYS A 45 -4.15 -12.48 -25.61
N ALA A 46 -4.33 -11.20 -25.89
CA ALA A 46 -4.07 -10.13 -24.91
C ALA A 46 -5.17 -10.09 -23.83
N ILE A 47 -6.43 -10.35 -24.22
CA ILE A 47 -7.56 -10.52 -23.28
C ILE A 47 -7.30 -11.70 -22.33
N ASP A 48 -6.90 -12.85 -22.87
CA ASP A 48 -6.62 -14.06 -22.11
C ASP A 48 -5.43 -13.85 -21.16
N THR A 49 -4.38 -13.18 -21.63
CA THR A 49 -3.21 -12.81 -20.81
C THR A 49 -3.58 -11.85 -19.68
N TYR A 50 -4.51 -10.94 -19.93
CA TYR A 50 -5.01 -10.01 -18.91
C TYR A 50 -5.92 -10.73 -17.91
N ASN A 51 -6.87 -11.54 -18.40
CA ASN A 51 -7.78 -12.33 -17.56
C ASN A 51 -7.05 -13.34 -16.68
N SER A 52 -5.86 -13.82 -17.10
CA SER A 52 -5.02 -14.70 -16.30
C SER A 52 -4.29 -14.02 -15.15
N ARG A 53 -4.33 -12.68 -15.08
CA ARG A 53 -3.65 -11.91 -13.99
C ARG A 53 -4.52 -11.76 -12.75
N TYR A 54 -5.84 -11.78 -12.91
CA TYR A 54 -6.79 -11.55 -11.82
C TYR A 54 -7.98 -12.51 -11.94
N ASP A 55 -8.29 -13.22 -10.87
CA ASP A 55 -9.51 -14.04 -10.79
C ASP A 55 -10.77 -13.17 -10.76
N ILE A 56 -10.69 -12.01 -10.09
CA ILE A 56 -11.74 -11.01 -9.97
C ILE A 56 -11.16 -9.68 -10.41
N CYS A 57 -11.77 -9.05 -11.40
CA CYS A 57 -11.28 -7.80 -11.96
C CYS A 57 -12.24 -6.65 -11.70
N LEU A 58 -11.77 -5.66 -10.92
CA LEU A 58 -12.44 -4.39 -10.72
C LEU A 58 -11.95 -3.29 -11.68
N ASP A 59 -11.02 -3.62 -12.58
CA ASP A 59 -10.37 -2.66 -13.49
C ASP A 59 -11.23 -2.26 -14.71
N ASN A 60 -12.53 -2.62 -14.75
CA ASN A 60 -13.42 -2.37 -15.89
C ASN A 60 -14.19 -1.05 -15.81
N MET A 61 -13.94 -0.25 -14.79
CA MET A 61 -14.62 1.04 -14.64
C MET A 61 -14.15 2.01 -15.72
N ASN A 62 -15.09 2.80 -16.25
CA ASN A 62 -14.72 4.00 -17.02
C ASN A 62 -14.15 5.08 -16.08
N GLU A 63 -13.63 6.19 -16.65
CA GLU A 63 -12.99 7.23 -15.84
C GLU A 63 -13.91 7.84 -14.80
N ASP A 64 -15.15 8.11 -15.14
CA ASP A 64 -16.11 8.75 -14.24
C ASP A 64 -16.51 7.81 -13.10
N GLU A 65 -16.80 6.55 -13.42
CA GLU A 65 -17.07 5.50 -12.44
C GLU A 65 -15.90 5.31 -11.47
N TYR A 66 -14.67 5.33 -12.00
CA TYR A 66 -13.47 5.19 -11.18
C TYR A 66 -13.26 6.37 -10.23
N VAL A 67 -13.54 7.59 -10.70
CA VAL A 67 -13.51 8.80 -9.87
C VAL A 67 -14.54 8.72 -8.75
N GLU A 68 -15.78 8.35 -9.06
CA GLU A 68 -16.84 8.20 -8.05
C GLU A 68 -16.52 7.09 -7.03
N TRP A 69 -16.02 5.96 -7.51
CA TRP A 69 -15.57 4.87 -6.66
C TRP A 69 -14.43 5.31 -5.73
N THR A 70 -13.45 6.07 -6.24
CA THR A 70 -12.35 6.61 -5.43
C THR A 70 -12.87 7.58 -4.37
N VAL A 71 -13.77 8.47 -4.72
CA VAL A 71 -14.39 9.41 -3.75
C VAL A 71 -15.12 8.64 -2.66
N LYS A 72 -15.89 7.62 -3.03
CA LYS A 72 -16.57 6.74 -2.05
C LYS A 72 -15.56 6.06 -1.12
N LEU A 73 -14.48 5.50 -1.67
CA LEU A 73 -13.42 4.84 -0.92
C LEU A 73 -12.82 5.78 0.15
N PHE A 74 -12.47 7.00 -0.22
CA PHE A 74 -11.90 7.97 0.70
C PHE A 74 -12.90 8.48 1.74
N ASN A 75 -14.18 8.64 1.40
CA ASN A 75 -15.22 8.96 2.37
C ASN A 75 -15.45 7.80 3.39
N ASP A 76 -15.20 6.56 2.99
CA ASP A 76 -15.25 5.43 3.91
C ASP A 76 -13.96 5.32 4.74
N PHE A 77 -12.78 5.70 4.22
CA PHE A 77 -11.56 5.86 5.01
C PHE A 77 -11.72 6.89 6.13
N ASP A 78 -12.40 8.01 5.87
CA ASP A 78 -12.64 9.05 6.88
C ASP A 78 -13.37 8.53 8.13
N LYS A 79 -14.20 7.50 7.97
CA LYS A 79 -14.97 6.90 9.07
C LYS A 79 -14.16 5.97 9.97
N ILE A 80 -13.03 5.47 9.46
CA ILE A 80 -12.23 4.46 10.15
C ILE A 80 -10.79 4.91 10.43
N LEU A 81 -10.32 5.99 9.81
CA LEU A 81 -8.97 6.50 10.04
C LEU A 81 -8.91 7.21 11.40
N GLU A 82 -7.92 6.84 12.22
CA GLU A 82 -7.64 7.48 13.51
C GLU A 82 -7.28 8.96 13.31
N LYS A 83 -7.36 9.73 14.39
CA LYS A 83 -6.87 11.11 14.40
C LYS A 83 -5.38 11.14 14.02
N ASP A 84 -5.01 12.10 13.18
CA ASP A 84 -3.66 12.25 12.63
C ASP A 84 -3.16 11.05 11.79
N GLY A 85 -4.06 10.11 11.48
CA GLY A 85 -3.79 8.95 10.63
C GLY A 85 -3.54 9.35 9.17
N VAL A 86 -2.91 8.44 8.43
CA VAL A 86 -2.42 8.69 7.06
C VAL A 86 -2.91 7.62 6.09
N VAL A 87 -3.18 8.02 4.86
CA VAL A 87 -3.41 7.10 3.74
C VAL A 87 -2.21 7.18 2.80
N LEU A 88 -1.49 6.07 2.65
CA LEU A 88 -0.41 5.89 1.69
C LEU A 88 -0.98 5.16 0.47
N TYR A 89 -1.23 5.93 -0.57
CA TYR A 89 -1.97 5.49 -1.75
C TYR A 89 -1.03 5.34 -2.94
N ASN A 90 -0.60 4.09 -3.23
CA ASN A 90 0.27 3.80 -4.35
C ASN A 90 -0.55 3.66 -5.63
N ILE A 91 -0.33 4.53 -6.59
CA ILE A 91 -1.03 4.53 -7.87
C ILE A 91 -0.13 5.06 -8.99
N SER A 92 -0.38 4.59 -10.22
CA SER A 92 0.25 5.11 -11.42
C SER A 92 -0.78 5.28 -12.54
N TYR A 93 -0.46 6.10 -13.52
CA TYR A 93 -1.31 6.27 -14.69
C TYR A 93 -1.12 5.12 -15.69
N GLY A 94 -2.22 4.55 -16.20
CA GLY A 94 -2.23 3.56 -17.25
C GLY A 94 -1.95 4.17 -18.63
N SER A 95 -1.49 3.35 -19.57
CA SER A 95 -1.38 3.75 -20.97
C SER A 95 -2.73 3.80 -21.67
N GLU A 96 -3.66 2.99 -21.20
CA GLU A 96 -5.01 2.85 -21.70
C GLU A 96 -5.93 3.97 -21.21
N ASN A 97 -5.70 4.42 -19.98
CA ASN A 97 -6.52 5.44 -19.31
C ASN A 97 -5.62 6.41 -18.52
N PRO A 98 -4.86 7.26 -19.21
CA PRO A 98 -3.83 8.09 -18.58
C PRO A 98 -4.38 9.17 -17.66
N ASN A 99 -5.63 9.57 -17.81
CA ASN A 99 -6.25 10.63 -17.02
C ASN A 99 -6.92 10.14 -15.73
N ALA A 100 -7.28 8.85 -15.65
CA ALA A 100 -8.03 8.32 -14.51
C ALA A 100 -7.36 8.60 -13.17
N MET A 101 -6.04 8.38 -13.08
CA MET A 101 -5.28 8.68 -11.87
C MET A 101 -5.37 10.17 -11.50
N TRP A 102 -5.08 11.06 -12.45
CA TRP A 102 -5.05 12.51 -12.18
C TRP A 102 -6.41 13.05 -11.74
N ARG A 103 -7.48 12.58 -12.42
CA ARG A 103 -8.86 12.95 -12.10
C ARG A 103 -9.26 12.43 -10.71
N SER A 104 -8.85 11.21 -10.37
CA SER A 104 -9.12 10.63 -9.04
C SER A 104 -8.41 11.40 -7.94
N ILE A 105 -7.13 11.74 -8.12
CA ILE A 105 -6.37 12.54 -7.16
C ILE A 105 -6.98 13.93 -6.98
N SER A 106 -7.38 14.61 -8.08
CA SER A 106 -8.11 15.87 -7.98
C SER A 106 -9.42 15.73 -7.21
N ALA A 107 -10.19 14.68 -7.50
CA ALA A 107 -11.48 14.43 -6.85
C ALA A 107 -11.34 14.13 -5.34
N ILE A 108 -10.27 13.47 -4.91
CA ILE A 108 -9.97 13.29 -3.47
C ILE A 108 -9.88 14.66 -2.80
N ILE A 109 -9.13 15.60 -3.38
CA ILE A 109 -8.94 16.94 -2.81
C ILE A 109 -10.25 17.72 -2.81
N GLU A 110 -11.03 17.65 -3.90
CA GLU A 110 -12.21 18.49 -4.10
C GLU A 110 -13.44 17.97 -3.36
N LYS A 111 -13.64 16.65 -3.32
CA LYS A 111 -14.91 16.01 -2.93
C LYS A 111 -14.85 15.24 -1.61
N THR A 112 -13.68 15.22 -0.94
CA THR A 112 -13.50 14.51 0.33
C THR A 112 -12.87 15.40 1.40
N PRO A 113 -12.87 15.01 2.69
CA PRO A 113 -12.16 15.71 3.74
C PRO A 113 -10.63 15.70 3.63
N PHE A 114 -10.08 14.97 2.65
CA PHE A 114 -8.65 14.73 2.51
C PHE A 114 -7.94 15.74 1.60
N MET A 115 -6.62 15.78 1.76
CA MET A 115 -5.69 16.50 0.88
C MET A 115 -4.42 15.70 0.67
N ILE A 116 -3.67 16.02 -0.38
CA ILE A 116 -2.35 15.46 -0.62
C ILE A 116 -1.33 16.24 0.21
N ALA A 117 -0.71 15.59 1.18
CA ALA A 117 0.32 16.17 2.03
C ALA A 117 1.71 16.08 1.39
N ASP A 118 1.99 14.98 0.69
CA ASP A 118 3.24 14.75 -0.05
C ASP A 118 3.02 13.77 -1.21
N CYS A 119 4.01 13.66 -2.09
CA CYS A 119 4.04 12.70 -3.18
C CYS A 119 5.43 12.05 -3.24
N ILE A 120 5.51 10.79 -2.86
CA ILE A 120 6.72 9.98 -2.87
C ILE A 120 6.87 9.34 -4.24
N ILE A 121 8.05 9.49 -4.84
CA ILE A 121 8.40 8.84 -6.10
C ILE A 121 9.03 7.49 -5.80
N TRP A 122 8.34 6.42 -6.15
CA TRP A 122 8.91 5.09 -6.13
C TRP A 122 9.56 4.78 -7.48
N LYS A 123 10.90 4.72 -7.50
CA LYS A 123 11.68 4.24 -8.64
C LYS A 123 11.83 2.73 -8.53
N LYS A 124 11.40 2.01 -9.54
CA LYS A 124 11.57 0.56 -9.65
C LYS A 124 13.00 0.20 -9.98
N LYS A 125 13.55 -0.85 -9.39
CA LYS A 125 14.92 -1.32 -9.70
C LYS A 125 15.07 -1.79 -11.13
N SER A 126 13.98 -2.35 -11.72
CA SER A 126 13.98 -2.76 -13.13
C SER A 126 12.68 -2.33 -13.81
N ALA A 127 12.76 -1.86 -15.03
CA ALA A 127 11.61 -1.60 -15.89
C ALA A 127 11.63 -2.55 -17.08
N LEU A 128 10.43 -3.04 -17.45
CA LEU A 128 10.30 -3.70 -18.74
C LEU A 128 10.40 -2.63 -19.83
N PRO A 129 11.31 -2.77 -20.80
CA PRO A 129 11.41 -1.82 -21.89
C PRO A 129 10.11 -1.82 -22.69
N ASN A 130 9.49 -0.66 -22.84
CA ASN A 130 8.35 -0.47 -23.73
C ASN A 130 8.85 0.08 -25.08
N ASN A 131 9.22 -0.81 -25.98
CA ASN A 131 9.80 -0.46 -27.28
C ASN A 131 8.74 -0.28 -28.40
N VAL A 132 7.44 -0.38 -28.05
CA VAL A 132 6.36 -0.33 -29.05
C VAL A 132 5.95 1.11 -29.37
N ALA A 133 5.98 1.99 -28.39
CA ALA A 133 5.57 3.37 -28.56
C ALA A 133 6.78 4.28 -28.80
N HIS A 134 6.88 4.84 -30.02
CA HIS A 134 7.97 5.74 -30.42
C HIS A 134 7.94 7.12 -29.73
N ASN A 135 6.81 7.52 -29.21
CA ASN A 135 6.55 8.84 -28.61
C ASN A 135 6.33 8.81 -27.09
N LYS A 136 6.58 7.68 -26.43
CA LYS A 136 6.42 7.54 -25.00
C LYS A 136 7.70 7.05 -24.36
N LEU A 137 8.06 7.65 -23.23
CA LEU A 137 9.19 7.19 -22.43
C LEU A 137 8.85 5.89 -21.70
N THR A 138 9.86 5.07 -21.43
CA THR A 138 9.72 3.89 -20.57
C THR A 138 9.54 4.35 -19.14
N ARG A 139 8.40 3.98 -18.54
CA ARG A 139 8.11 4.31 -17.14
C ARG A 139 8.83 3.36 -16.21
N ILE A 140 9.57 3.96 -15.28
CA ILE A 140 10.28 3.25 -14.21
C ILE A 140 9.80 3.68 -12.83
N THR A 141 8.88 4.64 -12.77
CA THR A 141 8.40 5.21 -11.51
C THR A 141 6.89 5.00 -11.33
N GLU A 142 6.49 4.91 -10.07
CA GLU A 142 5.11 5.05 -9.62
C GLU A 142 5.06 6.08 -8.49
N PHE A 143 3.86 6.46 -8.06
CA PHE A 143 3.63 7.47 -7.04
C PHE A 143 3.03 6.82 -5.80
N VAL A 144 3.51 7.23 -4.62
CA VAL A 144 2.81 6.98 -3.36
C VAL A 144 2.36 8.35 -2.84
N TYR A 145 1.08 8.63 -2.95
CA TYR A 145 0.53 9.86 -2.38
C TYR A 145 0.34 9.69 -0.87
N VAL A 146 0.94 10.61 -0.12
CA VAL A 146 0.71 10.75 1.32
C VAL A 146 -0.49 11.63 1.51
N ILE A 147 -1.57 11.09 2.04
CA ILE A 147 -2.86 11.74 2.11
C ILE A 147 -3.30 11.82 3.57
N CYS A 148 -3.66 13.01 4.04
CA CYS A 148 -4.20 13.24 5.37
C CYS A 148 -5.48 14.07 5.31
N ARG A 149 -6.22 14.17 6.42
CA ARG A 149 -7.34 15.11 6.50
C ARG A 149 -6.85 16.56 6.39
N LYS A 150 -7.62 17.44 5.76
CA LYS A 150 -7.28 18.85 5.55
C LYS A 150 -6.98 19.59 6.85
N ASN A 151 -7.74 19.29 7.91
CA ASN A 151 -7.56 19.88 9.23
C ASN A 151 -6.38 19.30 10.03
N GLU A 152 -5.79 18.18 9.58
CA GLU A 152 -4.69 17.47 10.21
C GLU A 152 -3.36 17.65 9.45
N PHE A 153 -3.31 18.51 8.43
CA PHE A 153 -2.12 18.73 7.59
C PHE A 153 -0.85 19.10 8.38
N LYS A 154 -1.00 19.71 9.55
CA LYS A 154 0.14 20.10 10.41
C LYS A 154 0.47 19.06 11.48
N THR A 155 -0.37 18.06 11.66
CA THR A 155 -0.28 17.12 12.78
C THR A 155 -0.25 15.66 12.36
N PHE A 156 -0.49 15.36 11.05
CA PHE A 156 -0.51 13.98 10.56
C PHE A 156 0.80 13.25 10.91
N ARG A 157 0.70 11.96 11.16
CA ARG A 157 1.81 11.13 11.63
C ARG A 157 2.93 11.05 10.60
N CYS A 158 4.16 11.37 11.06
CA CYS A 158 5.39 11.12 10.32
C CYS A 158 6.56 10.99 11.31
N ASN A 159 7.29 9.89 11.26
CA ASN A 159 8.32 9.48 12.24
C ASN A 159 9.71 10.03 11.94
N LYS A 160 9.83 11.17 11.27
CA LYS A 160 11.13 11.80 11.02
C LYS A 160 11.84 12.07 12.34
N LYS A 161 13.07 11.59 12.47
CA LYS A 161 13.87 11.76 13.68
C LYS A 161 14.29 13.22 13.88
N VAL A 162 14.27 13.66 15.13
CA VAL A 162 14.79 14.96 15.49
C VAL A 162 16.31 14.95 15.38
N LYS A 163 16.86 15.81 14.52
CA LYS A 163 18.29 15.95 14.30
C LYS A 163 18.92 16.94 15.28
N ASN A 164 18.21 18.02 15.58
CA ASN A 164 18.68 19.08 16.48
C ASN A 164 17.50 19.85 17.07
N VAL A 165 17.72 20.42 18.26
CA VAL A 165 16.78 21.34 18.93
C VAL A 165 17.52 22.65 19.19
N ARG A 166 16.94 23.75 18.75
CA ARG A 166 17.48 25.08 19.00
C ARG A 166 17.24 25.48 20.46
N GLU A 167 18.30 25.77 21.19
CA GLU A 167 18.25 26.00 22.66
C GLU A 167 17.40 27.22 23.06
N ASP A 168 17.50 28.32 22.29
CA ASP A 168 16.82 29.59 22.60
C ASP A 168 15.29 29.54 22.36
N THR A 169 14.81 28.75 21.43
CA THR A 169 13.40 28.71 21.02
C THR A 169 12.70 27.35 21.23
N GLY A 170 13.47 26.30 21.52
CA GLY A 170 12.95 24.92 21.54
C GLY A 170 12.56 24.38 20.15
N GLN A 171 12.91 25.12 19.07
CA GLN A 171 12.57 24.71 17.71
C GLN A 171 13.28 23.39 17.34
N LYS A 172 12.51 22.38 16.97
CA LYS A 172 13.02 21.09 16.49
C LYS A 172 13.34 21.17 14.99
N TYR A 173 14.48 20.61 14.63
CA TYR A 173 14.91 20.36 13.25
C TYR A 173 14.98 18.87 13.04
N TYR A 174 14.46 18.38 11.90
CA TYR A 174 14.35 16.97 11.59
C TYR A 174 15.38 16.54 10.55
N GLU A 175 15.63 15.23 10.49
CA GLU A 175 16.45 14.65 9.45
C GLU A 175 15.85 14.89 8.06
N ASN A 176 16.73 15.01 7.06
CA ASN A 176 16.33 15.08 5.68
C ASN A 176 15.96 13.65 5.21
N VAL A 177 14.68 13.43 4.98
CA VAL A 177 14.18 12.25 4.30
C VAL A 177 13.60 12.72 2.98
N PHE A 178 14.17 12.21 1.88
CA PHE A 178 13.72 12.58 0.54
C PHE A 178 12.45 11.84 0.16
N ASN A 179 11.55 12.49 -0.56
CA ASN A 179 10.34 11.89 -1.10
C ASN A 179 10.63 11.03 -2.36
N PHE A 180 11.67 10.23 -2.28
CA PHE A 180 12.17 9.36 -3.34
C PHE A 180 12.70 8.07 -2.73
N VAL A 181 12.24 6.92 -3.25
CA VAL A 181 12.70 5.61 -2.84
C VAL A 181 12.96 4.72 -4.05
N GLU A 182 14.06 3.98 -4.02
CA GLU A 182 14.32 2.90 -4.98
C GLU A 182 14.06 1.56 -4.29
N ALA A 183 13.11 0.79 -4.84
CA ALA A 183 12.74 -0.52 -4.33
C ALA A 183 12.46 -1.50 -5.48
N PRO A 184 12.52 -2.82 -5.23
CA PRO A 184 12.14 -3.83 -6.23
C PRO A 184 10.73 -3.59 -6.78
N ASN A 185 10.46 -4.11 -7.98
CA ASN A 185 9.14 -3.98 -8.61
C ASN A 185 8.06 -4.74 -7.83
N ASN A 186 8.43 -5.90 -7.29
CA ASN A 186 7.63 -6.78 -6.45
C ASN A 186 8.55 -7.78 -5.75
N ASP A 187 8.00 -8.63 -4.89
CA ASP A 187 8.76 -9.63 -4.14
C ASP A 187 9.04 -10.91 -4.95
N GLY A 188 8.57 -11.01 -6.20
CA GLY A 188 8.70 -12.23 -7.01
C GLY A 188 7.93 -13.44 -6.48
N ALA A 189 7.14 -13.26 -5.42
CA ALA A 189 6.56 -14.35 -4.65
C ALA A 189 5.42 -15.08 -5.35
N CYS A 190 4.74 -14.44 -6.31
CA CYS A 190 3.53 -14.99 -6.88
C CYS A 190 3.43 -14.81 -8.40
N LYS A 191 2.99 -15.88 -9.08
CA LYS A 191 2.65 -15.82 -10.51
C LYS A 191 1.17 -15.46 -10.76
N LEU A 192 0.31 -15.58 -9.75
CA LEU A 192 -1.12 -15.31 -9.84
C LEU A 192 -1.43 -13.82 -10.00
N ASN A 193 -0.66 -12.97 -9.36
CA ASN A 193 -0.77 -11.53 -9.48
C ASN A 193 0.63 -10.91 -9.64
N LYS A 194 0.89 -10.31 -10.79
CA LYS A 194 2.17 -9.64 -11.09
C LYS A 194 2.13 -8.13 -10.83
N ALA A 195 0.97 -7.59 -10.54
CA ALA A 195 0.75 -6.17 -10.29
C ALA A 195 0.81 -5.84 -8.79
N THR A 196 1.74 -6.44 -8.07
CA THR A 196 1.99 -6.18 -6.65
C THR A 196 3.17 -5.23 -6.50
N TYR A 197 3.16 -4.42 -5.45
CA TYR A 197 4.34 -3.68 -5.02
C TYR A 197 5.26 -4.56 -4.15
N SER A 198 6.45 -4.08 -3.78
CA SER A 198 7.37 -4.86 -2.97
C SER A 198 7.19 -4.61 -1.47
N SER A 199 7.49 -5.64 -0.67
CA SER A 199 7.52 -5.49 0.78
C SER A 199 8.62 -4.55 1.27
N ASP A 200 9.70 -4.34 0.50
CA ASP A 200 10.74 -3.34 0.81
C ASP A 200 10.20 -1.91 0.72
N LEU A 201 9.37 -1.61 -0.30
CA LEU A 201 8.69 -0.32 -0.38
C LEU A 201 7.76 -0.13 0.83
N CYS A 202 6.95 -1.15 1.14
CA CYS A 202 6.02 -1.09 2.26
C CYS A 202 6.76 -0.89 3.59
N LEU A 203 7.86 -1.61 3.80
CA LEU A 203 8.67 -1.50 5.01
C LEU A 203 9.22 -0.07 5.17
N TRP A 204 9.78 0.52 4.10
CA TRP A 204 10.26 1.90 4.13
C TRP A 204 9.13 2.90 4.45
N LEU A 205 7.92 2.65 3.97
CA LEU A 205 6.75 3.48 4.28
C LEU A 205 6.30 3.30 5.74
N LEU A 206 6.33 2.07 6.26
CA LEU A 206 6.01 1.80 7.67
C LEU A 206 6.99 2.49 8.61
N ASP A 207 8.28 2.50 8.31
CA ASP A 207 9.30 3.21 9.10
C ASP A 207 8.98 4.70 9.27
N LEU A 208 8.36 5.30 8.25
CA LEU A 208 8.03 6.72 8.26
C LEU A 208 6.67 7.04 8.87
N TYR A 209 5.69 6.13 8.78
CA TYR A 209 4.29 6.48 9.08
C TYR A 209 3.61 5.54 10.07
N ALA A 210 4.28 4.49 10.55
CA ALA A 210 3.76 3.55 11.55
C ALA A 210 4.69 3.42 12.75
N ASP A 211 4.18 2.90 13.84
CA ASP A 211 4.94 2.44 15.00
C ASP A 211 4.56 0.99 15.35
N ASN A 212 5.19 0.45 16.40
CA ASN A 212 5.01 -0.94 16.81
C ASN A 212 3.59 -1.30 17.29
N GLU A 213 2.74 -0.33 17.57
CA GLU A 213 1.36 -0.54 18.04
C GLU A 213 0.33 -0.20 16.96
N SER A 214 0.78 0.31 15.80
CA SER A 214 -0.11 0.79 14.76
C SER A 214 -1.00 -0.32 14.20
N THR A 215 -2.23 0.06 13.89
CA THR A 215 -3.16 -0.74 13.08
C THR A 215 -3.07 -0.28 11.63
N VAL A 216 -2.65 -1.18 10.75
CA VAL A 216 -2.51 -0.96 9.32
C VAL A 216 -3.67 -1.62 8.59
N PHE A 217 -4.30 -0.91 7.66
CA PHE A 217 -5.37 -1.42 6.82
C PHE A 217 -4.98 -1.40 5.34
N ASP A 218 -5.17 -2.54 4.66
CA ASP A 218 -5.00 -2.65 3.21
C ASP A 218 -6.30 -3.16 2.58
N PRO A 219 -7.12 -2.29 1.98
CA PRO A 219 -8.38 -2.67 1.34
C PRO A 219 -8.21 -3.53 0.08
N PHE A 220 -6.99 -3.66 -0.47
CA PHE A 220 -6.69 -4.39 -1.71
C PHE A 220 -5.42 -5.23 -1.55
N MET A 221 -5.37 -6.06 -0.51
CA MET A 221 -4.16 -6.74 -0.06
C MET A 221 -3.54 -7.70 -1.10
N GLY A 222 -4.32 -8.18 -2.07
CA GLY A 222 -3.83 -9.05 -3.12
C GLY A 222 -3.12 -10.29 -2.56
N THR A 223 -1.83 -10.41 -2.85
CA THR A 223 -0.98 -11.53 -2.41
C THR A 223 -0.33 -11.33 -1.05
N GLY A 224 -0.83 -10.39 -0.23
CA GLY A 224 -0.43 -10.21 1.16
C GLY A 224 0.87 -9.46 1.40
N THR A 225 1.31 -8.63 0.45
CA THR A 225 2.60 -7.91 0.56
C THR A 225 2.65 -6.96 1.76
N THR A 226 1.56 -6.22 2.02
CA THR A 226 1.44 -5.35 3.20
C THR A 226 1.55 -6.16 4.50
N GLY A 227 0.89 -7.32 4.56
CA GLY A 227 0.98 -8.22 5.71
C GLY A 227 2.39 -8.74 5.97
N ILE A 228 3.14 -9.09 4.91
CA ILE A 228 4.57 -9.47 5.02
C ILE A 228 5.42 -8.28 5.49
N ALA A 229 5.16 -7.07 4.99
CA ALA A 229 5.89 -5.89 5.44
C ALA A 229 5.64 -5.58 6.92
N CYS A 230 4.40 -5.69 7.38
CA CYS A 230 4.06 -5.55 8.81
C CYS A 230 4.75 -6.62 9.66
N GLU A 231 4.81 -7.87 9.20
CA GLU A 231 5.55 -8.92 9.90
C GLU A 231 7.05 -8.62 9.99
N ARG A 232 7.66 -8.13 8.90
CA ARG A 232 9.07 -7.71 8.85
C ARG A 232 9.38 -6.50 9.72
N PHE A 233 8.42 -5.59 9.86
CA PHE A 233 8.56 -4.38 10.70
C PHE A 233 8.56 -4.71 12.19
N CYS A 234 7.93 -5.81 12.58
CA CYS A 234 7.68 -6.17 13.96
C CYS A 234 8.76 -7.05 14.56
N ASP A 235 9.75 -6.49 15.26
CA ASP A 235 10.69 -7.29 16.06
C ASP A 235 10.02 -7.85 17.33
N ASP A 236 9.32 -7.00 18.11
CA ASP A 236 8.64 -7.40 19.37
C ASP A 236 7.25 -6.76 19.53
N SER A 237 6.52 -6.54 18.43
CA SER A 237 5.41 -5.60 18.46
C SER A 237 4.03 -6.20 18.52
N THR A 238 3.08 -5.33 18.86
CA THR A 238 1.65 -5.57 18.86
C THR A 238 0.95 -5.04 17.60
N MET A 239 1.73 -4.68 16.56
CA MET A 239 1.18 -4.17 15.28
C MET A 239 0.08 -5.09 14.76
N THR A 240 -0.99 -4.49 14.28
CA THR A 240 -2.09 -5.19 13.65
C THR A 240 -2.15 -4.82 12.16
N CYS A 241 -2.28 -5.81 11.29
CA CYS A 241 -2.54 -5.61 9.87
C CYS A 241 -3.86 -6.27 9.48
N ILE A 242 -4.77 -5.51 8.89
CA ILE A 242 -6.05 -6.01 8.38
C ILE A 242 -6.07 -5.81 6.88
N GLY A 243 -6.21 -6.89 6.11
CA GLY A 243 -6.25 -6.82 4.66
C GLY A 243 -7.52 -7.44 4.08
N CYS A 244 -8.08 -6.81 3.05
CA CYS A 244 -9.20 -7.30 2.29
C CYS A 244 -8.76 -7.77 0.90
N GLU A 245 -9.33 -8.86 0.44
CA GLU A 245 -9.15 -9.38 -0.90
C GLU A 245 -10.39 -10.17 -1.31
N LEU A 246 -10.87 -9.97 -2.55
CA LEU A 246 -12.06 -10.65 -3.07
C LEU A 246 -11.73 -12.06 -3.58
N SER A 247 -10.52 -12.27 -4.09
CA SER A 247 -10.08 -13.58 -4.59
C SER A 247 -9.70 -14.49 -3.43
N GLU A 248 -10.48 -15.52 -3.19
CA GLU A 248 -10.20 -16.57 -2.21
C GLU A 248 -8.82 -17.20 -2.42
N LYS A 249 -8.44 -17.46 -3.68
CA LYS A 249 -7.12 -18.00 -4.04
C LYS A 249 -5.98 -17.08 -3.62
N GLN A 250 -6.13 -15.77 -3.76
CA GLN A 250 -5.12 -14.80 -3.31
C GLN A 250 -5.07 -14.73 -1.78
N VAL A 251 -6.22 -14.82 -1.11
CA VAL A 251 -6.28 -14.89 0.37
C VAL A 251 -5.56 -16.14 0.89
N GLU A 252 -5.84 -17.31 0.32
CA GLU A 252 -5.16 -18.57 0.70
C GLU A 252 -3.64 -18.49 0.45
N PHE A 253 -3.26 -17.98 -0.72
CA PHE A 253 -1.86 -17.74 -1.04
C PHE A 253 -1.19 -16.81 -0.02
N SER A 254 -1.86 -15.73 0.38
CA SER A 254 -1.34 -14.76 1.36
C SER A 254 -1.13 -15.38 2.73
N LYS A 255 -2.06 -16.22 3.18
CA LYS A 255 -1.93 -16.97 4.44
C LYS A 255 -0.74 -17.93 4.41
N GLU A 256 -0.61 -18.70 3.33
CA GLU A 256 0.49 -19.65 3.16
C GLU A 256 1.85 -18.94 3.02
N ARG A 257 1.88 -17.79 2.32
CA ARG A 257 3.06 -16.96 2.20
C ARG A 257 3.53 -16.43 3.55
N LEU A 258 2.62 -15.93 4.38
CA LEU A 258 2.94 -15.46 5.73
C LEU A 258 3.43 -16.60 6.64
N LYS A 259 2.75 -17.77 6.59
CA LYS A 259 3.16 -18.95 7.34
C LYS A 259 4.58 -19.40 6.99
N ARG A 260 4.90 -19.45 5.69
CA ARG A 260 6.25 -19.80 5.22
C ARG A 260 7.28 -18.77 5.66
N TYR A 261 6.98 -17.47 5.51
CA TYR A 261 7.86 -16.40 5.97
C TYR A 261 8.20 -16.55 7.46
N ARG A 262 7.19 -16.82 8.30
CA ARG A 262 7.37 -17.03 9.76
C ARG A 262 8.23 -18.24 10.06
N ALA A 263 7.99 -19.37 9.39
CA ALA A 263 8.80 -20.57 9.58
C ALA A 263 10.27 -20.34 9.21
N GLU A 264 10.54 -19.70 8.08
CA GLU A 264 11.91 -19.40 7.62
C GLU A 264 12.69 -18.45 8.55
N HIS A 265 11.98 -17.65 9.40
CA HIS A 265 12.61 -16.67 10.31
C HIS A 265 12.54 -17.08 11.77
N GLN A 266 11.76 -18.11 12.15
CA GLN A 266 11.77 -18.69 13.49
C GLN A 266 13.00 -19.58 13.73
N ASP A 267 13.47 -20.27 12.71
CA ASP A 267 14.66 -21.15 12.80
C ASP A 267 15.99 -20.39 12.93
N SER A 268 15.97 -19.05 12.74
CA SER A 268 17.17 -18.22 12.88
C SER A 268 17.43 -17.71 14.30
N ILE A 269 16.58 -18.03 15.28
CA ILE A 269 16.68 -17.53 16.66
C ILE A 269 17.26 -18.59 17.64
N GLU A 270 17.29 -19.85 17.27
CA GLU A 270 17.94 -20.91 18.06
C GLU A 270 19.40 -21.10 17.64
N ILE A 271 20.31 -20.24 18.11
CA ILE A 271 21.70 -20.63 18.28
C ILE A 271 21.79 -21.17 19.70
N PRO A 272 21.97 -22.47 19.92
CA PRO A 272 22.35 -22.96 21.25
C PRO A 272 23.76 -22.43 21.51
N PHE A 273 23.91 -21.60 22.51
CA PHE A 273 25.21 -21.44 23.12
C PHE A 273 25.51 -22.78 23.84
N ASP A 274 26.37 -23.58 23.25
CA ASP A 274 27.03 -24.63 23.98
C ASP A 274 27.89 -23.92 25.01
N ASP A 275 27.43 -23.90 26.26
CA ASP A 275 28.28 -23.64 27.42
C ASP A 275 29.22 -24.83 27.53
N ASP A 276 30.35 -24.79 26.83
CA ASP A 276 31.48 -25.62 27.15
C ASP A 276 32.09 -25.10 28.46
N GLU A 277 31.62 -25.65 29.58
CA GLU A 277 32.38 -25.73 30.79
C GLU A 277 33.56 -26.67 30.58
N ASP A 278 34.78 -26.13 30.65
CA ASP A 278 35.93 -26.79 31.28
C ASP A 278 36.96 -25.76 31.78
#